data_a5f3ace3b1b72c787a059885c5ef6b17
#
_entry.id   a5f3ace3b1b72c787a059885c5ef6b17
#
_cell.length_a   1.000
_cell.length_b   1.000
_cell.length_c   1.000
_cell.angle_alpha   90.00
_cell.angle_beta   90.00
_cell.angle_gamma   90.00
#
_symmetry.space_group_name_H-M   'P 1'
#
loop_
_entity.id
_entity.type
_entity.pdbx_description
1 polymer ?
#
loop_
_entity_poly.entity_id
_entity_poly.type
_entity_poly.pdbx_seq_one_letter_code
_entity_poly.pdbx_strand_id
1 'polypeptide(L)'
;LWTKDKATPSHFGGNVYGSGNEADIVTSLTINGGEFYCQKGVFAGGRGTDYFFSTDAYGGNINNGNYKYKELGKTYGNVELNINGGIFHCPVFGGGYGVADAKQRNTNNIETLSRMARVYGKSDVNIQGGVFFNNVYGGGDMAVVENRGGDATNVVIGNNADIRGSVFAGGNGRRRRPSTQTF
;
A
#
# COMPACT_ATOMS: atom_id res chain seq x y z
N LEU A 1 23.06 1.36 -9.68
CA LEU A 1 23.77 2.08 -8.62
C LEU A 1 23.59 3.58 -8.88
N TRP A 2 22.75 4.23 -8.08
CA TRP A 2 22.61 5.67 -8.11
C TRP A 2 23.75 6.29 -7.31
N THR A 3 24.59 7.04 -7.97
CA THR A 3 25.62 7.84 -7.28
C THR A 3 24.97 9.14 -6.82
N LYS A 4 25.07 9.42 -5.52
CA LYS A 4 24.59 10.65 -4.92
C LYS A 4 25.49 11.79 -5.33
N ASP A 5 25.04 12.63 -6.25
CA ASP A 5 25.66 13.94 -6.44
C ASP A 5 25.20 14.86 -5.31
N LYS A 6 26.13 15.51 -4.63
CA LYS A 6 25.86 16.34 -3.44
C LYS A 6 24.94 17.54 -3.70
N ALA A 7 24.70 17.87 -4.96
CA ALA A 7 23.87 18.99 -5.38
C ALA A 7 22.42 18.60 -5.73
N THR A 8 22.09 17.31 -5.82
CA THR A 8 20.77 16.83 -6.19
C THR A 8 20.02 16.20 -5.02
N PRO A 9 18.69 16.36 -4.92
CA PRO A 9 17.88 15.67 -3.93
C PRO A 9 18.06 14.15 -4.04
N SER A 10 17.89 13.44 -2.95
CA SER A 10 17.87 11.97 -2.99
C SER A 10 16.69 11.47 -3.81
N HIS A 11 16.95 10.60 -4.78
CA HIS A 11 15.94 10.03 -5.66
C HIS A 11 15.64 8.58 -5.27
N PHE A 12 14.36 8.21 -5.23
CA PHE A 12 13.90 6.87 -4.93
C PHE A 12 13.12 6.29 -6.13
N GLY A 13 13.72 5.33 -6.81
CA GLY A 13 13.09 4.63 -7.96
C GLY A 13 12.32 3.37 -7.56
N GLY A 14 12.50 2.88 -6.33
CA GLY A 14 11.76 1.76 -5.74
C GLY A 14 10.52 2.20 -4.98
N ASN A 15 9.72 1.24 -4.51
CA ASN A 15 8.61 1.54 -3.62
C ASN A 15 9.07 1.71 -2.18
N VAL A 16 8.32 2.48 -1.40
CA VAL A 16 8.57 2.68 0.04
C VAL A 16 7.47 2.02 0.83
N TYR A 17 7.85 1.21 1.83
CA TYR A 17 6.92 0.54 2.74
C TYR A 17 7.32 0.88 4.17
N GLY A 18 6.39 1.40 4.96
CA GLY A 18 6.61 1.69 6.37
C GLY A 18 6.60 0.42 7.21
N SER A 19 5.91 -0.62 6.76
CA SER A 19 5.87 -1.94 7.37
C SER A 19 6.72 -2.96 6.58
N GLY A 20 6.53 -4.26 6.82
CA GLY A 20 7.34 -5.30 6.25
C GLY A 20 7.06 -5.60 4.78
N ASN A 21 8.09 -6.10 4.08
CA ASN A 21 7.94 -6.74 2.79
C ASN A 21 7.62 -8.22 3.03
N GLU A 22 6.37 -8.61 2.83
CA GLU A 22 5.87 -9.96 3.12
C GLU A 22 6.07 -10.42 4.58
N ALA A 23 6.29 -9.47 5.49
CA ALA A 23 6.48 -9.70 6.92
C ALA A 23 5.47 -8.89 7.74
N ASP A 24 5.00 -9.48 8.83
CA ASP A 24 4.04 -8.85 9.73
C ASP A 24 4.79 -8.01 10.78
N ILE A 25 4.44 -6.72 10.91
CA ILE A 25 5.10 -5.77 11.80
C ILE A 25 4.15 -4.64 12.22
N VAL A 26 4.51 -3.93 13.27
CA VAL A 26 3.90 -2.65 13.70
C VAL A 26 4.92 -1.53 13.50
N THR A 27 4.53 -0.42 12.84
CA THR A 27 5.46 0.66 12.55
C THR A 27 4.79 1.98 12.21
N SER A 28 5.61 3.04 12.17
CA SER A 28 5.30 4.35 11.59
C SER A 28 6.35 4.71 10.53
N LEU A 29 5.98 5.57 9.59
CA LEU A 29 6.85 6.07 8.53
C LEU A 29 6.87 7.60 8.57
N THR A 30 8.06 8.19 8.68
CA THR A 30 8.25 9.63 8.59
C THR A 30 9.13 9.99 7.40
N ILE A 31 8.67 10.91 6.56
CA ILE A 31 9.38 11.41 5.38
C ILE A 31 9.60 12.91 5.55
N ASN A 32 10.86 13.33 5.65
CA ASN A 32 11.24 14.73 5.82
C ASN A 32 11.63 15.42 4.50
N GLY A 33 11.83 14.65 3.42
CA GLY A 33 12.22 15.16 2.11
C GLY A 33 12.64 14.04 1.17
N GLY A 34 13.15 14.42 0.00
CA GLY A 34 13.56 13.52 -1.07
C GLY A 34 12.62 13.60 -2.27
N GLU A 35 12.97 12.90 -3.33
CA GLU A 35 12.20 12.85 -4.56
C GLU A 35 11.87 11.40 -4.92
N PHE A 36 10.59 11.10 -5.11
CA PHE A 36 10.05 9.73 -5.17
C PHE A 36 9.42 9.44 -6.53
N TYR A 37 10.04 8.51 -7.29
CA TYR A 37 9.59 7.99 -8.59
C TYR A 37 9.11 6.54 -8.49
N CYS A 38 8.44 6.18 -7.41
CA CYS A 38 8.04 4.81 -7.12
C CYS A 38 7.10 4.25 -8.19
N GLN A 39 7.31 3.01 -8.61
CA GLN A 39 6.44 2.34 -9.60
C GLN A 39 5.03 2.09 -9.09
N LYS A 40 4.86 1.84 -7.80
CA LYS A 40 3.57 1.57 -7.15
C LYS A 40 3.18 2.67 -6.17
N GLY A 41 4.11 3.15 -5.37
CA GLY A 41 3.84 4.21 -4.43
C GLY A 41 4.65 4.16 -3.14
N VAL A 42 4.27 5.07 -2.26
CA VAL A 42 4.70 5.12 -0.85
C VAL A 42 3.55 4.59 -0.01
N PHE A 43 3.82 3.65 0.88
CA PHE A 43 2.83 2.96 1.70
C PHE A 43 3.24 3.01 3.18
N ALA A 44 2.33 3.41 4.05
CA ALA A 44 2.56 3.32 5.49
C ALA A 44 2.49 1.87 5.99
N GLY A 45 1.64 1.05 5.38
CA GLY A 45 1.54 -0.38 5.66
C GLY A 45 2.58 -1.22 4.92
N GLY A 46 2.37 -2.53 4.96
CA GLY A 46 3.26 -3.52 4.37
C GLY A 46 2.94 -3.85 2.92
N ARG A 47 3.79 -4.69 2.35
CA ARG A 47 3.61 -5.26 1.02
C ARG A 47 3.14 -6.71 1.13
N GLY A 48 2.00 -7.02 0.50
CA GLY A 48 1.57 -8.40 0.25
C GLY A 48 2.39 -9.05 -0.87
N THR A 49 2.23 -10.35 -1.04
CA THR A 49 2.93 -11.07 -2.10
C THR A 49 2.21 -10.99 -3.43
N ASP A 50 2.99 -10.83 -4.50
CA ASP A 50 2.53 -10.98 -5.89
C ASP A 50 2.73 -12.42 -6.41
N TYR A 51 3.36 -13.30 -5.64
CA TYR A 51 3.76 -14.63 -6.07
C TYR A 51 2.78 -15.71 -5.61
N PHE A 52 2.51 -16.63 -6.52
CA PHE A 52 1.98 -17.94 -6.17
C PHE A 52 3.09 -18.75 -5.53
N PHE A 53 2.96 -19.09 -4.27
CA PHE A 53 3.83 -20.11 -3.69
C PHE A 53 3.38 -21.47 -4.22
N SER A 54 4.12 -22.00 -5.18
CA SER A 54 4.01 -23.39 -5.56
C SER A 54 4.74 -24.20 -4.51
N THR A 55 4.01 -24.99 -3.73
CA THR A 55 4.54 -26.19 -3.06
C THR A 55 5.20 -26.10 -1.69
N ASP A 56 5.50 -27.17 -1.31
CA ASP A 56 6.19 -27.93 -0.26
C ASP A 56 6.87 -27.16 0.88
N ALA A 57 7.54 -26.05 0.60
CA ALA A 57 8.08 -25.18 1.65
C ALA A 57 6.99 -24.49 2.49
N TYR A 58 5.75 -24.41 1.95
CA TYR A 58 4.64 -23.73 2.60
C TYR A 58 3.34 -24.57 2.67
N GLY A 59 3.44 -25.88 2.41
CA GLY A 59 2.36 -26.84 2.64
C GLY A 59 1.21 -26.79 1.62
N GLY A 60 1.47 -26.42 0.38
CA GLY A 60 0.48 -26.43 -0.70
C GLY A 60 0.90 -27.30 -1.87
N ASN A 61 0.06 -28.22 -2.32
CA ASN A 61 0.28 -29.01 -3.54
C ASN A 61 -0.39 -28.30 -4.73
N ILE A 62 0.40 -27.77 -5.66
CA ILE A 62 -0.08 -27.06 -6.85
C ILE A 62 -0.82 -27.97 -7.85
N ASN A 63 -0.58 -29.26 -7.82
CA ASN A 63 -1.15 -30.20 -8.79
C ASN A 63 -2.66 -30.42 -8.61
N ASN A 64 -3.23 -29.98 -7.49
CA ASN A 64 -4.65 -30.17 -7.17
C ASN A 64 -5.48 -28.87 -7.27
N GLY A 65 -4.97 -27.82 -7.87
CA GLY A 65 -5.69 -26.54 -8.00
C GLY A 65 -5.88 -25.76 -6.69
N ASN A 66 -5.37 -26.27 -5.59
CA ASN A 66 -5.43 -25.62 -4.27
C ASN A 66 -4.24 -24.67 -4.07
N TYR A 67 -4.27 -23.53 -4.72
CA TYR A 67 -3.31 -22.47 -4.50
C TYR A 67 -3.57 -21.83 -3.13
N LYS A 68 -2.63 -21.97 -2.20
CA LYS A 68 -2.69 -21.27 -0.92
C LYS A 68 -1.82 -20.03 -0.98
N TYR A 69 -2.44 -18.87 -0.90
CA TYR A 69 -1.75 -17.61 -0.67
C TYR A 69 -1.48 -17.47 0.84
N LYS A 70 -0.27 -17.06 1.20
CA LYS A 70 -0.04 -16.57 2.55
C LYS A 70 -0.57 -15.16 2.69
N GLU A 71 -1.21 -14.90 3.81
CA GLU A 71 -1.62 -13.57 4.24
C GLU A 71 -0.40 -12.79 4.72
N LEU A 72 0.40 -12.25 3.81
CA LEU A 72 1.67 -11.60 4.10
C LEU A 72 1.54 -10.08 4.12
N GLY A 73 2.49 -9.43 4.79
CA GLY A 73 2.60 -7.98 4.87
C GLY A 73 1.54 -7.31 5.74
N LYS A 74 0.91 -8.05 6.66
CA LYS A 74 -0.06 -7.48 7.59
C LYS A 74 0.62 -6.55 8.58
N THR A 75 -0.10 -5.51 8.98
CA THR A 75 0.33 -4.60 10.03
C THR A 75 -0.65 -4.68 11.18
N TYR A 76 -0.15 -5.01 12.36
CA TYR A 76 -0.96 -5.11 13.58
C TYR A 76 -0.87 -3.81 14.37
N GLY A 77 -2.02 -3.20 14.62
CA GLY A 77 -2.13 -1.89 15.27
C GLY A 77 -2.22 -0.75 14.27
N ASN A 78 -2.15 0.46 14.79
CA ASN A 78 -2.25 1.68 13.99
C ASN A 78 -0.99 1.90 13.17
N VAL A 79 -1.16 2.46 11.98
CA VAL A 79 -0.07 2.98 11.15
C VAL A 79 -0.16 4.49 11.09
N GLU A 80 1.00 5.13 11.10
CA GLU A 80 1.12 6.57 10.99
C GLU A 80 2.11 6.92 9.88
N LEU A 81 1.65 7.75 8.94
CA LEU A 81 2.47 8.30 7.87
C LEU A 81 2.60 9.80 8.07
N ASN A 82 3.80 10.24 8.42
CA ASN A 82 4.12 11.66 8.60
C ASN A 82 4.97 12.14 7.42
N ILE A 83 4.47 13.10 6.65
CA ILE A 83 5.20 13.71 5.53
C ILE A 83 5.40 15.19 5.82
N ASN A 84 6.65 15.56 6.09
CA ASN A 84 7.06 16.93 6.39
C ASN A 84 7.56 17.68 5.15
N GLY A 85 7.90 16.95 4.07
CA GLY A 85 8.36 17.50 2.80
C GLY A 85 8.69 16.41 1.81
N GLY A 86 9.12 16.82 0.61
CA GLY A 86 9.50 15.92 -0.49
C GLY A 86 8.70 16.18 -1.76
N ILE A 87 9.11 15.52 -2.84
CA ILE A 87 8.46 15.58 -4.15
C ILE A 87 8.01 14.18 -4.54
N PHE A 88 6.73 13.98 -4.75
CA PHE A 88 6.13 12.68 -5.00
C PHE A 88 5.54 12.62 -6.41
N HIS A 89 6.21 11.88 -7.32
CA HIS A 89 5.72 11.56 -8.67
C HIS A 89 4.88 10.29 -8.69
N CYS A 90 4.65 9.68 -7.55
CA CYS A 90 3.90 8.45 -7.36
C CYS A 90 2.79 8.65 -6.31
N PRO A 91 1.78 7.78 -6.26
CA PRO A 91 0.74 7.88 -5.26
C PRO A 91 1.26 7.54 -3.86
N VAL A 92 0.55 8.08 -2.86
CA VAL A 92 0.84 7.89 -1.43
C VAL A 92 -0.36 7.22 -0.77
N PHE A 93 -0.10 6.23 0.07
CA PHE A 93 -1.11 5.40 0.72
C PHE A 93 -0.83 5.29 2.23
N GLY A 94 -1.86 5.51 3.04
CA GLY A 94 -1.81 5.27 4.47
C GLY A 94 -1.88 3.79 4.86
N GLY A 95 -2.39 2.94 3.98
CA GLY A 95 -2.42 1.49 4.16
C GLY A 95 -1.30 0.75 3.44
N GLY A 96 -1.51 -0.54 3.21
CA GLY A 96 -0.55 -1.40 2.54
C GLY A 96 -0.79 -1.54 1.04
N TYR A 97 0.12 -2.29 0.39
CA TYR A 97 0.02 -2.69 -1.01
C TYR A 97 -0.42 -4.15 -1.12
N GLY A 98 -1.66 -4.36 -1.52
CA GLY A 98 -2.26 -5.68 -1.75
C GLY A 98 -2.03 -6.20 -3.17
N VAL A 99 -2.68 -7.33 -3.48
CA VAL A 99 -2.56 -7.98 -4.78
C VAL A 99 -3.50 -7.35 -5.79
N ALA A 100 -2.94 -6.90 -6.90
CA ALA A 100 -3.67 -6.24 -7.99
C ALA A 100 -4.08 -7.17 -9.14
N ASP A 101 -3.54 -8.40 -9.24
CA ASP A 101 -3.76 -9.30 -10.38
C ASP A 101 -5.19 -9.83 -10.43
N ALA A 102 -5.87 -9.53 -11.54
CA ALA A 102 -7.24 -9.99 -11.79
C ALA A 102 -7.35 -11.53 -11.93
N LYS A 103 -6.30 -12.21 -12.40
CA LYS A 103 -6.28 -13.68 -12.51
C LYS A 103 -6.30 -14.34 -11.12
N GLN A 104 -5.65 -13.72 -10.16
CA GLN A 104 -5.59 -14.19 -8.78
C GLN A 104 -6.92 -14.01 -8.05
N ARG A 105 -7.77 -13.09 -8.50
CA ARG A 105 -9.06 -12.78 -7.88
C ARG A 105 -10.19 -13.73 -8.29
N ASN A 106 -10.02 -14.48 -9.37
CA ASN A 106 -11.00 -15.46 -9.83
C ASN A 106 -10.89 -16.82 -9.12
N THR A 107 -9.97 -16.94 -8.16
CA THR A 107 -9.82 -18.14 -7.35
C THR A 107 -10.74 -18.08 -6.14
N ASN A 108 -11.00 -19.26 -5.54
CA ASN A 108 -11.74 -19.38 -4.26
C ASN A 108 -10.99 -18.75 -3.06
N ASN A 109 -9.94 -17.98 -3.32
CA ASN A 109 -9.07 -17.36 -2.33
C ASN A 109 -9.33 -15.86 -2.12
N ILE A 110 -10.51 -15.34 -2.49
CA ILE A 110 -10.86 -13.91 -2.33
C ILE A 110 -10.66 -13.46 -0.88
N GLU A 111 -11.00 -14.30 0.07
CA GLU A 111 -10.85 -13.99 1.49
C GLU A 111 -9.38 -13.82 1.89
N THR A 112 -8.49 -14.72 1.46
CA THR A 112 -7.06 -14.61 1.70
C THR A 112 -6.45 -13.39 1.04
N LEU A 113 -6.82 -13.10 -0.22
CA LEU A 113 -6.36 -11.91 -0.93
C LEU A 113 -6.80 -10.62 -0.23
N SER A 114 -8.00 -10.60 0.36
CA SER A 114 -8.50 -9.45 1.11
C SER A 114 -7.74 -9.19 2.40
N ARG A 115 -6.99 -10.18 2.91
CA ARG A 115 -6.20 -10.08 4.14
C ARG A 115 -4.72 -9.76 3.90
N MET A 116 -4.25 -9.79 2.64
CA MET A 116 -2.88 -9.41 2.30
C MET A 116 -2.66 -7.91 2.53
N ALA A 117 -1.51 -7.57 3.08
CA ALA A 117 -1.11 -6.20 3.41
C ALA A 117 -2.15 -5.41 4.23
N ARG A 118 -3.05 -6.14 4.93
CA ARG A 118 -4.09 -5.55 5.75
C ARG A 118 -3.48 -4.84 6.96
N VAL A 119 -4.02 -3.67 7.26
CA VAL A 119 -3.78 -2.96 8.51
C VAL A 119 -4.92 -3.31 9.49
N TYR A 120 -4.58 -3.92 10.62
CA TYR A 120 -5.49 -4.20 11.72
C TYR A 120 -5.43 -3.08 12.75
N GLY A 121 -5.91 -1.89 12.37
CA GLY A 121 -5.88 -0.68 13.15
C GLY A 121 -6.22 0.52 12.30
N LYS A 122 -6.01 1.69 12.84
CA LYS A 122 -6.24 2.97 12.17
C LYS A 122 -5.04 3.33 11.28
N SER A 123 -5.31 3.99 10.18
CA SER A 123 -4.30 4.66 9.35
C SER A 123 -4.45 6.17 9.49
N ASP A 124 -3.42 6.83 10.01
CA ASP A 124 -3.30 8.28 10.10
C ASP A 124 -2.25 8.79 9.10
N VAL A 125 -2.67 9.60 8.14
CA VAL A 125 -1.81 10.25 7.15
C VAL A 125 -1.74 11.74 7.47
N ASN A 126 -0.57 12.22 7.90
CA ASN A 126 -0.31 13.60 8.28
C ASN A 126 0.66 14.23 7.28
N ILE A 127 0.19 15.13 6.44
CA ILE A 127 0.99 15.82 5.43
C ILE A 127 1.16 17.27 5.87
N GLN A 128 2.36 17.63 6.30
CA GLN A 128 2.69 19.01 6.72
C GLN A 128 3.31 19.82 5.58
N GLY A 129 3.89 19.17 4.57
CA GLY A 129 4.48 19.82 3.41
C GLY A 129 4.83 18.82 2.31
N GLY A 130 5.33 19.35 1.19
CA GLY A 130 5.73 18.57 0.03
C GLY A 130 4.87 18.83 -1.20
N VAL A 131 5.34 18.33 -2.35
CA VAL A 131 4.68 18.46 -3.65
C VAL A 131 4.26 17.08 -4.13
N PHE A 132 2.98 16.90 -4.41
CA PHE A 132 2.39 15.63 -4.80
C PHE A 132 1.80 15.74 -6.20
N PHE A 133 2.43 15.12 -7.19
CA PHE A 133 1.94 15.09 -8.57
C PHE A 133 0.87 14.01 -8.80
N ASN A 134 0.65 13.15 -7.80
CA ASN A 134 -0.29 12.05 -7.88
C ASN A 134 -1.25 12.06 -6.67
N ASN A 135 -2.12 11.07 -6.59
CA ASN A 135 -3.15 10.99 -5.57
C ASN A 135 -2.59 10.60 -4.19
N VAL A 136 -3.30 11.04 -3.16
CA VAL A 136 -3.09 10.65 -1.76
C VAL A 136 -4.30 9.85 -1.28
N TYR A 137 -4.06 8.73 -0.62
CA TYR A 137 -5.08 7.83 -0.08
C TYR A 137 -4.83 7.57 1.41
N GLY A 138 -5.86 7.71 2.22
CA GLY A 138 -5.80 7.34 3.64
C GLY A 138 -5.73 5.83 3.87
N GLY A 139 -6.28 5.04 2.94
CA GLY A 139 -6.23 3.58 2.95
C GLY A 139 -5.13 2.99 2.07
N GLY A 140 -5.22 1.68 1.80
CA GLY A 140 -4.24 0.96 0.98
C GLY A 140 -4.57 0.93 -0.52
N ASP A 141 -3.60 0.45 -1.31
CA ASP A 141 -3.82 0.05 -2.70
C ASP A 141 -4.17 -1.45 -2.72
N MET A 142 -5.42 -1.77 -3.04
CA MET A 142 -5.96 -3.13 -3.02
C MET A 142 -5.79 -3.85 -1.67
N ALA A 143 -5.55 -3.13 -0.59
CA ALA A 143 -5.39 -3.63 0.78
C ALA A 143 -6.38 -2.94 1.72
N VAL A 144 -6.86 -3.67 2.71
CA VAL A 144 -7.86 -3.20 3.65
C VAL A 144 -7.19 -2.55 4.86
N VAL A 145 -7.72 -1.42 5.29
CA VAL A 145 -7.49 -0.86 6.62
C VAL A 145 -8.74 -1.15 7.45
N GLU A 146 -8.58 -1.89 8.55
CA GLU A 146 -9.69 -2.32 9.41
C GLU A 146 -9.49 -1.83 10.84
N ASN A 147 -10.26 -0.82 11.23
CA ASN A 147 -10.35 -0.41 12.62
C ASN A 147 -11.73 -0.81 13.17
N ARG A 148 -11.75 -1.76 14.09
CA ARG A 148 -13.01 -2.27 14.70
C ARG A 148 -13.63 -1.34 15.72
N GLY A 149 -12.88 -0.32 16.16
CA GLY A 149 -13.30 0.59 17.23
C GLY A 149 -13.72 1.99 16.77
N GLY A 150 -13.74 2.27 15.44
CA GLY A 150 -14.05 3.61 14.94
C GLY A 150 -13.59 3.84 13.51
N ASP A 151 -13.25 5.08 13.16
CA ASP A 151 -12.77 5.46 11.84
C ASP A 151 -11.48 4.71 11.49
N ALA A 152 -11.47 4.08 10.31
CA ALA A 152 -10.34 3.28 9.86
C ALA A 152 -9.21 4.14 9.27
N THR A 153 -9.55 5.29 8.69
CA THR A 153 -8.58 6.14 8.00
C THR A 153 -8.80 7.61 8.33
N ASN A 154 -7.70 8.34 8.42
CA ASN A 154 -7.71 9.78 8.59
C ASN A 154 -6.61 10.42 7.73
N VAL A 155 -6.90 11.55 7.09
CA VAL A 155 -5.94 12.32 6.29
C VAL A 155 -5.99 13.77 6.74
N VAL A 156 -4.87 14.26 7.24
CA VAL A 156 -4.69 15.67 7.65
C VAL A 156 -3.69 16.33 6.71
N ILE A 157 -4.06 17.49 6.16
CA ILE A 157 -3.24 18.24 5.22
C ILE A 157 -2.95 19.61 5.81
N GLY A 158 -1.66 19.89 6.00
CA GLY A 158 -1.17 21.18 6.46
C GLY A 158 -1.00 22.19 5.31
N ASN A 159 -0.77 23.44 5.70
CA ASN A 159 -0.77 24.59 4.79
C ASN A 159 0.41 24.60 3.78
N ASN A 160 1.48 23.82 4.02
CA ASN A 160 2.66 23.79 3.14
C ASN A 160 2.65 22.62 2.15
N ALA A 161 1.54 21.90 2.02
CA ALA A 161 1.39 20.81 1.08
C ALA A 161 0.81 21.31 -0.26
N ASP A 162 1.48 21.01 -1.37
CA ASP A 162 1.00 21.24 -2.73
C ASP A 162 0.55 19.90 -3.34
N ILE A 163 -0.75 19.61 -3.28
CA ILE A 163 -1.31 18.36 -3.80
C ILE A 163 -2.02 18.64 -5.10
N ARG A 164 -1.43 18.18 -6.20
CA ARG A 164 -1.92 18.38 -7.57
C ARG A 164 -2.81 17.25 -8.06
N GLY A 165 -2.81 16.12 -7.35
CA GLY A 165 -3.74 15.01 -7.53
C GLY A 165 -4.98 15.14 -6.66
N SER A 166 -5.72 14.05 -6.52
CA SER A 166 -6.89 13.95 -5.65
C SER A 166 -6.51 13.38 -4.28
N VAL A 167 -7.29 13.74 -3.25
CA VAL A 167 -7.18 13.17 -1.90
C VAL A 167 -8.40 12.32 -1.61
N PHE A 168 -8.16 11.09 -1.16
CA PHE A 168 -9.19 10.14 -0.77
C PHE A 168 -8.95 9.70 0.67
N ALA A 169 -9.96 9.79 1.52
CA ALA A 169 -9.88 9.23 2.86
C ALA A 169 -9.77 7.71 2.83
N GLY A 170 -10.43 7.05 1.88
CA GLY A 170 -10.34 5.60 1.66
C GLY A 170 -9.12 5.15 0.87
N GLY A 171 -9.11 3.87 0.49
CA GLY A 171 -8.07 3.27 -0.32
C GLY A 171 -8.39 3.26 -1.82
N ASN A 172 -7.40 2.84 -2.61
CA ASN A 172 -7.56 2.60 -4.04
C ASN A 172 -8.02 1.15 -4.28
N GLY A 173 -9.27 0.98 -4.67
CA GLY A 173 -9.85 -0.32 -5.04
C GLY A 173 -10.06 -0.44 -6.54
N ARG A 174 -9.80 -1.60 -7.14
CA ARG A 174 -10.20 -1.87 -8.52
C ARG A 174 -11.65 -2.35 -8.55
N ARG A 175 -12.48 -1.68 -9.34
CA ARG A 175 -13.83 -2.12 -9.63
C ARG A 175 -13.79 -3.50 -10.30
N ARG A 176 -14.48 -4.50 -9.76
CA ARG A 176 -14.82 -5.71 -10.51
C ARG A 176 -15.58 -5.25 -11.77
N ARG A 177 -15.04 -5.50 -12.96
CA ARG A 177 -15.92 -5.52 -14.13
C ARG A 177 -16.84 -6.73 -13.95
N PRO A 178 -18.17 -6.58 -13.96
CA PRO A 178 -19.06 -7.73 -14.09
C PRO A 178 -18.62 -8.45 -15.38
N SER A 179 -18.30 -9.73 -15.27
CA SER A 179 -18.19 -10.58 -16.44
C SER A 179 -19.56 -10.57 -17.09
N THR A 180 -19.63 -10.01 -18.32
CA THR A 180 -20.74 -10.08 -19.25
C THR A 180 -22.12 -9.78 -18.66
N GLN A 181 -22.55 -8.52 -18.72
CA GLN A 181 -23.94 -8.28 -19.10
C GLN A 181 -24.00 -8.40 -20.63
N THR A 182 -24.48 -9.54 -21.11
CA THR A 182 -25.08 -9.66 -22.45
C THR A 182 -26.39 -8.86 -22.37
N PHE A 183 -26.49 -7.77 -23.13
CA PHE A 183 -27.73 -7.09 -23.46
C PHE A 183 -28.37 -7.83 -24.62
#